data_0d679224c285eb7a3fa71680d91e72df
#
_entry.id   0d679224c285eb7a3fa71680d91e72df
#
_cell.length_a   1.000
_cell.length_b   1.000
_cell.length_c   1.000
_cell.angle_alpha   90.00
_cell.angle_beta   90.00
_cell.angle_gamma   90.00
#
_symmetry.space_group_name_H-M   'P 1'
#
loop_
_entity.id
_entity.type
_entity.pdbx_description
1 polymer ?
#
loop_
_entity_poly.entity_id
_entity_poly.type
_entity_poly.pdbx_seq_one_letter_code
_entity_poly.pdbx_strand_id
1 'polypeptide(L)'
;MHDLLTPAFRTLSARLGQDPLRVQGPGGNTSIKSNDVMWIKASGTELANAESDPIFVAVDRNAAKAEAEGAGDGSCKATVLDPVNSLRPSIETTFHAALDWPVVAHTHSIATSVHASSPEGRPIAQEKLAGLPAIFVPYA
;
A
#
# COMPACT_ATOMS: atom_id res chain seq x y z
N MET A 1 20.67 3.20 -10.15
CA MET A 1 19.30 3.20 -9.56
C MET A 1 19.49 3.07 -8.05
N HIS A 2 19.14 4.09 -7.26
CA HIS A 2 19.22 3.94 -5.80
C HIS A 2 18.24 2.85 -5.40
N ASP A 3 18.73 1.84 -4.71
CA ASP A 3 17.87 0.79 -4.18
C ASP A 3 17.00 1.35 -3.06
N LEU A 4 15.77 1.70 -3.40
CA LEU A 4 14.79 2.21 -2.45
C LEU A 4 14.33 1.14 -1.46
N LEU A 5 14.51 -0.14 -1.79
CA LEU A 5 14.14 -1.27 -0.93
C LEU A 5 15.17 -1.46 0.20
N THR A 6 15.32 -0.44 1.04
CA THR A 6 16.25 -0.50 2.18
C THR A 6 15.88 -1.60 3.17
N PRO A 7 16.85 -2.13 3.94
CA PRO A 7 16.56 -3.08 5.02
C PRO A 7 15.50 -2.55 5.99
N ALA A 8 15.57 -1.28 6.36
CA ALA A 8 14.60 -0.65 7.25
C ALA A 8 13.16 -0.70 6.71
N PHE A 9 12.96 -0.46 5.39
CA PHE A 9 11.66 -0.54 4.77
C PHE A 9 11.15 -2.00 4.72
N ARG A 10 12.03 -2.96 4.41
CA ARG A 10 11.67 -4.39 4.43
C ARG A 10 11.28 -4.86 5.83
N THR A 11 12.03 -4.45 6.85
CA THR A 11 11.71 -4.77 8.26
C THR A 11 10.38 -4.14 8.69
N LEU A 12 10.10 -2.88 8.32
CA LEU A 12 8.81 -2.23 8.58
C LEU A 12 7.67 -3.06 7.97
N SER A 13 7.82 -3.44 6.70
CA SER A 13 6.83 -4.21 5.95
C SER A 13 6.58 -5.58 6.56
N ALA A 14 7.65 -6.31 6.89
CA ALA A 14 7.56 -7.62 7.53
C ALA A 14 6.86 -7.56 8.89
N ARG A 15 7.19 -6.58 9.72
CA ARG A 15 6.56 -6.38 11.04
C ARG A 15 5.06 -6.10 10.93
N LEU A 16 4.65 -5.31 9.94
CA LEU A 16 3.22 -5.07 9.68
C LEU A 16 2.52 -6.37 9.25
N GLY A 17 3.14 -7.14 8.37
CA GLY A 17 2.60 -8.39 7.87
C GLY A 17 2.56 -9.52 8.90
N GLN A 18 3.41 -9.48 9.91
CA GLN A 18 3.46 -10.47 11.00
C GLN A 18 2.45 -10.19 12.11
N ASP A 19 1.82 -9.02 12.12
CA ASP A 19 0.78 -8.67 13.10
C ASP A 19 -0.61 -9.04 12.56
N PRO A 20 -1.24 -10.13 13.04
CA PRO A 20 -2.53 -10.58 12.53
C PRO A 20 -3.69 -9.61 12.86
N LEU A 21 -3.49 -8.67 13.77
CA LEU A 21 -4.47 -7.61 14.05
C LEU A 21 -4.42 -6.49 13.00
N ARG A 22 -3.36 -6.44 12.19
CA ARG A 22 -3.14 -5.41 11.16
C ARG A 22 -3.22 -5.94 9.74
N VAL A 23 -2.70 -7.16 9.51
CA VAL A 23 -2.63 -7.77 8.18
C VAL A 23 -2.99 -9.23 8.27
N GLN A 24 -3.80 -9.73 7.33
CA GLN A 24 -4.21 -11.13 7.25
C GLN A 24 -3.89 -11.66 5.85
N GLY A 25 -3.08 -12.73 5.77
CA GLY A 25 -2.66 -13.38 4.53
C GLY A 25 -2.07 -12.37 3.53
N PRO A 26 -2.49 -12.39 2.25
CA PRO A 26 -2.00 -11.47 1.22
C PRO A 26 -2.54 -10.04 1.33
N GLY A 27 -3.36 -9.74 2.34
CA GLY A 27 -3.91 -8.41 2.57
C GLY A 27 -2.85 -7.39 2.96
N GLY A 28 -3.22 -6.12 2.91
CA GLY A 28 -2.31 -5.02 3.19
C GLY A 28 -1.15 -4.91 2.21
N ASN A 29 -0.54 -3.76 2.17
CA ASN A 29 0.66 -3.53 1.36
C ASN A 29 1.43 -2.29 1.83
N THR A 30 2.68 -2.21 1.41
CA THR A 30 3.53 -1.05 1.63
C THR A 30 4.15 -0.62 0.31
N SER A 31 4.43 0.66 0.20
CA SER A 31 5.23 1.21 -0.89
C SER A 31 6.29 2.17 -0.38
N ILE A 32 7.40 2.23 -1.11
CA ILE A 32 8.43 3.25 -0.93
C ILE A 32 8.73 3.87 -2.29
N LYS A 33 8.88 5.18 -2.34
CA LYS A 33 9.01 5.90 -3.60
C LYS A 33 9.99 7.07 -3.55
N SER A 34 10.52 7.37 -4.70
CA SER A 34 11.16 8.62 -5.07
C SER A 34 10.24 9.43 -6.00
N ASN A 35 10.79 10.47 -6.66
CA ASN A 35 10.00 11.25 -7.61
C ASN A 35 9.46 10.42 -8.77
N ASP A 36 10.25 9.51 -9.33
CA ASP A 36 9.94 8.80 -10.58
C ASP A 36 9.65 7.32 -10.41
N VAL A 37 10.14 6.71 -9.33
CA VAL A 37 10.03 5.26 -9.10
C VAL A 37 9.31 4.98 -7.80
N MET A 38 8.40 4.02 -7.84
CA MET A 38 7.75 3.46 -6.66
C MET A 38 7.94 1.95 -6.63
N TRP A 39 8.42 1.44 -5.49
CA TRP A 39 8.34 0.03 -5.18
C TRP A 39 7.10 -0.25 -4.35
N ILE A 40 6.31 -1.21 -4.76
CA ILE A 40 5.06 -1.60 -4.08
C ILE A 40 4.98 -3.12 -3.95
N LYS A 41 4.37 -3.58 -2.87
CA LYS A 41 4.11 -5.02 -2.68
C LYS A 41 3.26 -5.55 -3.83
N ALA A 42 3.68 -6.69 -4.38
CA ALA A 42 2.97 -7.38 -5.44
C ALA A 42 1.65 -7.99 -4.94
N SER A 43 0.68 -8.06 -5.83
CA SER A 43 -0.59 -8.73 -5.60
C SER A 43 -0.38 -10.22 -5.33
N GLY A 44 -1.06 -10.75 -4.33
CA GLY A 44 -1.03 -12.19 -3.98
C GLY A 44 0.21 -12.61 -3.18
N THR A 45 1.14 -11.71 -2.85
CA THR A 45 2.26 -11.99 -1.94
C THR A 45 1.93 -11.58 -0.51
N GLU A 46 2.63 -12.16 0.45
CA GLU A 46 2.44 -11.86 1.87
C GLU A 46 3.46 -10.85 2.38
N LEU A 47 2.99 -9.80 3.02
CA LEU A 47 3.84 -8.73 3.54
C LEU A 47 4.82 -9.21 4.61
N ALA A 48 4.45 -10.26 5.34
CA ALA A 48 5.31 -10.92 6.35
C ALA A 48 6.64 -11.41 5.77
N ASN A 49 6.67 -11.73 4.47
CA ASN A 49 7.86 -12.24 3.77
C ASN A 49 8.74 -11.14 3.17
N ALA A 50 8.53 -9.88 3.54
CA ALA A 50 9.24 -8.74 2.93
C ALA A 50 10.77 -8.77 3.09
N GLU A 51 11.29 -9.47 4.10
CA GLU A 51 12.73 -9.62 4.32
C GLU A 51 13.32 -10.83 3.60
N SER A 52 12.53 -11.90 3.41
CA SER A 52 13.00 -13.17 2.84
C SER A 52 12.77 -13.29 1.33
N ASP A 53 11.69 -12.72 0.81
CA ASP A 53 11.22 -12.96 -0.54
C ASP A 53 11.19 -11.68 -1.39
N PRO A 54 11.33 -11.80 -2.73
CA PRO A 54 11.22 -10.66 -3.65
C PRO A 54 9.74 -10.31 -3.91
N ILE A 55 9.07 -9.77 -2.91
CA ILE A 55 7.64 -9.46 -2.97
C ILE A 55 7.28 -8.08 -3.54
N PHE A 56 8.28 -7.27 -3.89
CA PHE A 56 8.06 -5.90 -4.37
C PHE A 56 8.28 -5.78 -5.87
N VAL A 57 7.48 -4.92 -6.51
CA VAL A 57 7.55 -4.58 -7.94
C VAL A 57 7.87 -3.10 -8.07
N ALA A 58 8.81 -2.78 -8.96
CA ALA A 58 9.11 -1.39 -9.32
C ALA A 58 8.17 -0.94 -10.44
N VAL A 59 7.56 0.23 -10.26
CA VAL A 59 6.71 0.87 -11.25
C VAL A 59 7.16 2.31 -11.51
N ASP A 60 6.91 2.80 -12.72
CA ASP A 60 6.97 4.23 -13.02
C ASP A 60 5.87 4.94 -12.23
N ARG A 61 6.28 5.77 -11.27
CA ARG A 61 5.34 6.47 -10.39
C ARG A 61 4.45 7.45 -11.14
N ASN A 62 4.99 8.16 -12.11
CA ASN A 62 4.25 9.18 -12.86
C ASN A 62 3.20 8.52 -13.75
N ALA A 63 3.56 7.42 -14.41
CA ALA A 63 2.61 6.63 -15.18
C ALA A 63 1.51 6.02 -14.31
N ALA A 64 1.87 5.47 -13.13
CA ALA A 64 0.88 4.94 -12.19
C ALA A 64 -0.06 6.03 -11.63
N LYS A 65 0.45 7.24 -11.41
CA LYS A 65 -0.36 8.39 -11.01
C LYS A 65 -1.31 8.83 -12.14
N ALA A 66 -0.85 8.83 -13.39
CA ALA A 66 -1.69 9.11 -14.54
C ALA A 66 -2.82 8.08 -14.72
N GLU A 67 -2.56 6.79 -14.43
CA GLU A 67 -3.62 5.77 -14.40
C GLU A 67 -4.67 6.06 -13.31
N ALA A 68 -4.29 6.62 -12.17
CA ALA A 68 -5.24 7.08 -11.14
C ALA A 68 -6.17 8.20 -11.64
N GLU A 69 -5.70 8.98 -12.62
CA GLU A 69 -6.43 10.08 -13.26
C GLU A 69 -7.20 9.62 -14.53
N GLY A 70 -7.21 8.31 -14.82
CA GLY A 70 -7.96 7.72 -15.93
C GLY A 70 -7.17 7.50 -17.22
N ALA A 71 -5.83 7.63 -17.21
CA ALA A 71 -4.99 7.41 -18.38
C ALA A 71 -4.79 5.92 -18.77
N GLY A 72 -5.29 4.97 -17.96
CA GLY A 72 -5.12 3.54 -18.17
C GLY A 72 -6.28 2.73 -17.60
N ASP A 73 -6.07 1.42 -17.44
CA ASP A 73 -7.07 0.49 -16.88
C ASP A 73 -7.04 0.42 -15.33
N GLY A 74 -6.18 1.18 -14.69
CA GLY A 74 -5.98 1.19 -13.24
C GLY A 74 -5.19 0.00 -12.68
N SER A 75 -4.80 -0.96 -13.53
CA SER A 75 -4.04 -2.15 -13.10
C SER A 75 -2.55 -1.88 -12.87
N CYS A 76 -2.04 -0.80 -13.40
CA CYS A 76 -0.63 -0.41 -13.41
C CYS A 76 0.34 -1.48 -13.97
N LYS A 77 -0.16 -2.46 -14.72
CA LYS A 77 0.70 -3.49 -15.32
C LYS A 77 1.66 -2.91 -16.35
N ALA A 78 1.20 -1.93 -17.13
CA ALA A 78 2.00 -1.25 -18.14
C ALA A 78 3.06 -0.33 -17.53
N THR A 79 2.97 -0.01 -16.24
CA THR A 79 3.92 0.87 -15.55
C THR A 79 5.09 0.13 -14.91
N VAL A 80 5.10 -1.21 -14.96
CA VAL A 80 6.19 -2.04 -14.41
C VAL A 80 7.50 -1.77 -15.15
N LEU A 81 8.54 -1.43 -14.40
CA LEU A 81 9.83 -1.05 -14.96
C LEU A 81 10.70 -2.23 -15.39
N ASP A 82 10.48 -3.41 -14.79
CA ASP A 82 11.19 -4.64 -15.18
C ASP A 82 10.22 -5.57 -15.93
N PRO A 83 10.30 -5.64 -17.27
CA PRO A 83 9.41 -6.46 -18.09
C PRO A 83 9.59 -7.96 -17.89
N VAL A 84 10.69 -8.39 -17.29
CA VAL A 84 10.97 -9.81 -16.98
C VAL A 84 10.32 -10.23 -15.65
N ASN A 85 9.96 -9.26 -14.84
CA ASN A 85 9.30 -9.51 -13.56
C ASN A 85 7.87 -10.02 -13.78
N SER A 86 7.60 -11.26 -13.38
CA SER A 86 6.27 -11.88 -13.49
C SER A 86 5.28 -11.45 -12.41
N LEU A 87 5.74 -10.71 -11.39
CA LEU A 87 4.91 -10.21 -10.31
C LEU A 87 3.99 -9.08 -10.82
N ARG A 88 2.77 -9.08 -10.36
CA ARG A 88 1.81 -8.01 -10.66
C ARG A 88 1.81 -6.97 -9.56
N PRO A 89 1.78 -5.67 -9.89
CA PRO A 89 1.58 -4.62 -8.90
C PRO A 89 0.29 -4.86 -8.09
N SER A 90 0.25 -4.35 -6.85
CA SER A 90 -0.99 -4.33 -6.07
C SER A 90 -2.11 -3.62 -6.82
N ILE A 91 -3.35 -4.05 -6.63
CA ILE A 91 -4.53 -3.35 -7.17
C ILE A 91 -4.66 -1.91 -6.63
N GLU A 92 -3.95 -1.58 -5.56
CA GLU A 92 -3.94 -0.26 -4.93
C GLU A 92 -2.75 0.60 -5.37
N THR A 93 -2.03 0.20 -6.41
CA THR A 93 -0.85 0.92 -6.90
C THR A 93 -1.16 2.36 -7.27
N THR A 94 -2.30 2.62 -7.91
CA THR A 94 -2.77 3.97 -8.24
C THR A 94 -2.95 4.84 -6.99
N PHE A 95 -3.57 4.30 -5.96
CA PHE A 95 -3.78 4.98 -4.69
C PHE A 95 -2.43 5.34 -4.02
N HIS A 96 -1.50 4.37 -3.95
CA HIS A 96 -0.17 4.62 -3.40
C HIS A 96 0.63 5.65 -4.21
N ALA A 97 0.50 5.64 -5.54
CA ALA A 97 1.19 6.59 -6.42
C ALA A 97 0.68 8.02 -6.25
N ALA A 98 -0.63 8.19 -6.02
CA ALA A 98 -1.28 9.49 -5.83
C ALA A 98 -0.87 10.19 -4.53
N LEU A 99 -0.54 9.46 -3.48
CA LEU A 99 -0.07 10.01 -2.21
C LEU A 99 1.40 10.45 -2.32
N ASP A 100 1.73 11.68 -1.94
CA ASP A 100 3.09 12.23 -2.08
C ASP A 100 4.07 11.83 -0.98
N TRP A 101 3.64 11.02 0.00
CA TRP A 101 4.50 10.53 1.07
C TRP A 101 5.52 9.51 0.53
N PRO A 102 6.80 9.60 0.94
CA PRO A 102 7.84 8.67 0.48
C PRO A 102 7.58 7.23 0.86
N VAL A 103 6.91 6.98 1.98
CA VAL A 103 6.46 5.65 2.41
C VAL A 103 4.97 5.70 2.68
N VAL A 104 4.24 4.72 2.15
CA VAL A 104 2.81 4.52 2.41
C VAL A 104 2.60 3.08 2.87
N ALA A 105 1.80 2.92 3.91
CA ALA A 105 1.39 1.62 4.42
C ALA A 105 -0.14 1.53 4.43
N HIS A 106 -0.67 0.46 3.84
CA HIS A 106 -2.06 0.07 3.91
C HIS A 106 -2.20 -1.18 4.77
N THR A 107 -3.08 -1.15 5.72
CA THR A 107 -3.36 -2.28 6.63
C THR A 107 -4.85 -2.56 6.71
N HIS A 108 -5.19 -3.80 6.99
CA HIS A 108 -6.56 -4.25 7.30
C HIS A 108 -6.72 -4.37 8.82
N SER A 109 -6.53 -3.27 9.54
CA SER A 109 -6.66 -3.26 11.00
C SER A 109 -8.03 -3.74 11.42
N ILE A 110 -8.09 -4.83 12.21
CA ILE A 110 -9.36 -5.41 12.69
C ILE A 110 -10.15 -4.36 13.48
N ALA A 111 -9.49 -3.63 14.38
CA ALA A 111 -10.16 -2.59 15.17
C ALA A 111 -10.75 -1.49 14.28
N THR A 112 -9.99 -1.01 13.28
CA THR A 112 -10.48 0.01 12.35
C THR A 112 -11.64 -0.53 11.53
N SER A 113 -11.55 -1.76 11.02
CA SER A 113 -12.60 -2.38 10.21
C SER A 113 -13.90 -2.56 10.99
N VAL A 114 -13.83 -2.98 12.26
CA VAL A 114 -15.00 -3.11 13.14
C VAL A 114 -15.69 -1.75 13.30
N HIS A 115 -14.94 -0.68 13.60
CA HIS A 115 -15.51 0.65 13.76
C HIS A 115 -16.06 1.21 12.44
N ALA A 116 -15.34 1.00 11.33
CA ALA A 116 -15.78 1.50 10.03
C ALA A 116 -17.04 0.80 9.51
N SER A 117 -17.27 -0.47 9.91
CA SER A 117 -18.38 -1.31 9.43
C SER A 117 -19.65 -1.20 10.29
N SER A 118 -19.63 -0.50 11.41
CA SER A 118 -20.79 -0.35 12.29
C SER A 118 -21.31 1.09 12.32
N PRO A 119 -22.62 1.31 12.40
CA PRO A 119 -23.20 2.65 12.49
C PRO A 119 -22.67 3.46 13.71
N GLU A 120 -22.45 2.78 14.82
CA GLU A 120 -21.95 3.37 16.07
C GLU A 120 -20.45 3.58 16.05
N GLY A 121 -19.73 2.81 15.25
CA GLY A 121 -18.26 2.84 15.20
C GLY A 121 -17.70 4.13 14.60
N ARG A 122 -18.39 4.72 13.62
CA ARG A 122 -17.94 5.96 12.99
C ARG A 122 -17.81 7.14 13.96
N PRO A 123 -18.84 7.48 14.77
CA PRO A 123 -18.71 8.53 15.79
C PRO A 123 -17.60 8.24 16.79
N ILE A 124 -17.45 6.98 17.23
CA ILE A 124 -16.39 6.56 18.15
C ILE A 124 -15.01 6.77 17.51
N ALA A 125 -14.84 6.36 16.25
CA ALA A 125 -13.57 6.56 15.53
C ALA A 125 -13.24 8.04 15.37
N GLN A 126 -14.22 8.88 15.03
CA GLN A 126 -14.03 10.31 14.90
C GLN A 126 -13.62 10.97 16.24
N GLU A 127 -14.22 10.57 17.34
CA GLU A 127 -13.83 11.02 18.67
C GLU A 127 -12.40 10.61 19.03
N LYS A 128 -12.06 9.32 18.82
CA LYS A 128 -10.73 8.78 19.14
C LYS A 128 -9.61 9.36 18.28
N LEU A 129 -9.92 9.75 17.06
CA LEU A 129 -8.96 10.32 16.12
C LEU A 129 -8.95 11.86 16.16
N ALA A 130 -9.77 12.48 16.99
CA ALA A 130 -9.80 13.93 17.15
C ALA A 130 -8.43 14.47 17.55
N GLY A 131 -7.94 15.46 16.80
CA GLY A 131 -6.60 16.04 17.01
C GLY A 131 -5.45 15.29 16.34
N LEU A 132 -5.71 14.15 15.69
CA LEU A 132 -4.73 13.49 14.81
C LEU A 132 -4.97 13.92 13.35
N PRO A 133 -3.94 13.91 12.49
CA PRO A 133 -4.07 14.16 11.06
C PRO A 133 -4.73 12.95 10.37
N ALA A 134 -6.00 12.71 10.67
CA ALA A 134 -6.76 11.57 10.20
C ALA A 134 -7.97 12.04 9.36
N ILE A 135 -8.26 11.30 8.30
CA ILE A 135 -9.42 11.51 7.43
C ILE A 135 -10.25 10.22 7.42
N PHE A 136 -11.54 10.36 7.64
CA PHE A 136 -12.49 9.26 7.45
C PHE A 136 -13.05 9.33 6.02
N VAL A 137 -12.81 8.27 5.23
CA VAL A 137 -13.39 8.13 3.90
C VAL A 137 -14.69 7.31 4.03
N PRO A 138 -15.87 7.87 3.73
CA PRO A 138 -17.12 7.13 3.81
C PRO A 138 -17.18 6.05 2.74
N TYR A 139 -17.96 5.02 3.00
CA TYR A 139 -18.33 4.05 1.98
C TYR A 139 -19.15 4.75 0.88
N ALA A 140 -18.79 4.48 -0.39
CA ALA A 140 -19.45 5.06 -1.56
C ALA A 140 -20.59 4.17 -2.06
#